data_0dad648994bcc0c616df21ee70b01eec
#
_entry.id   0dad648994bcc0c616df21ee70b01eec
#
_cell.length_a   1.000
_cell.length_b   1.000
_cell.length_c   1.000
_cell.angle_alpha   90.00
_cell.angle_beta   90.00
_cell.angle_gamma   90.00
#
_symmetry.space_group_name_H-M   'P 1'
#
loop_
_entity.id
_entity.type
_entity.pdbx_description
1 polymer ?
#
loop_
_entity_poly.entity_id
_entity_poly.type
_entity_poly.pdbx_seq_one_letter_code
_entity_poly.pdbx_strand_id
1 'polypeptide(L)'
;MQENNQTSDVKTKQEMLEKLDVLLREDLPYHQRLEAYEYLLEDCEPILEDMIDKIYTLDGETGKMLMEILAEYKGNKAIFMGLVSYLYKGEDVALFARLIGAYGDEQGIEVLKTFCENYEPNYNEYMELRNAVEELGGDFDLKQDFSDDPFYRFLKGLDEVDDESRQSPFEDYFKQNHKHSRDGECDDDCDCEDDCDCEEDDCDCGYDECHCHDEGDCDDDCHCHHHDCNDDCHCHE
;
A
#
# COMPACT_ATOMS: atom_id res chain seq x y z
N MET A 1 -11.60 -29.64 33.11
CA MET A 1 -11.43 -29.70 31.67
C MET A 1 -12.50 -28.82 31.08
N GLN A 2 -12.15 -27.58 30.73
CA GLN A 2 -13.06 -26.66 30.04
C GLN A 2 -12.73 -26.81 28.56
N GLU A 3 -13.67 -27.38 27.81
CA GLU A 3 -13.63 -27.40 26.36
C GLU A 3 -13.86 -25.97 25.88
N ASN A 4 -12.79 -25.34 25.37
CA ASN A 4 -12.86 -24.11 24.59
C ASN A 4 -13.58 -24.45 23.28
N ASN A 5 -14.87 -24.27 23.24
CA ASN A 5 -15.67 -24.19 22.03
C ASN A 5 -15.35 -22.85 21.36
N GLN A 6 -14.28 -22.80 20.57
CA GLN A 6 -14.15 -21.83 19.50
C GLN A 6 -15.13 -22.26 18.41
N THR A 7 -16.37 -21.79 18.50
CA THR A 7 -17.25 -21.73 17.34
C THR A 7 -16.60 -20.73 16.39
N SER A 8 -15.85 -21.22 15.39
CA SER A 8 -15.56 -20.42 14.21
C SER A 8 -16.93 -20.07 13.63
N ASP A 9 -17.25 -18.78 13.64
CA ASP A 9 -18.44 -18.26 12.97
C ASP A 9 -18.29 -18.57 11.48
N VAL A 10 -19.00 -19.60 11.02
CA VAL A 10 -19.04 -19.97 9.61
C VAL A 10 -19.82 -18.88 8.90
N LYS A 11 -19.12 -18.07 8.08
CA LYS A 11 -19.73 -17.06 7.21
C LYS A 11 -20.82 -17.68 6.36
N THR A 12 -22.00 -17.10 6.36
CA THR A 12 -23.08 -17.60 5.52
C THR A 12 -23.00 -17.04 4.11
N LYS A 13 -23.47 -17.80 3.10
CA LYS A 13 -23.55 -17.30 1.71
C LYS A 13 -24.33 -15.99 1.64
N GLN A 14 -25.38 -15.84 2.44
CA GLN A 14 -26.20 -14.64 2.44
C GLN A 14 -25.43 -13.41 2.95
N GLU A 15 -24.68 -13.55 4.05
CA GLU A 15 -23.82 -12.47 4.57
C GLU A 15 -22.75 -12.06 3.58
N MET A 16 -22.12 -13.03 2.90
CA MET A 16 -21.13 -12.74 1.85
C MET A 16 -21.73 -11.96 0.68
N LEU A 17 -22.93 -12.30 0.23
CA LEU A 17 -23.66 -11.57 -0.81
C LEU A 17 -24.00 -10.14 -0.37
N GLU A 18 -24.40 -9.94 0.90
CA GLU A 18 -24.64 -8.60 1.46
C GLU A 18 -23.34 -7.77 1.51
N LYS A 19 -22.20 -8.39 1.88
CA LYS A 19 -20.90 -7.71 1.84
C LYS A 19 -20.45 -7.42 0.40
N LEU A 20 -20.69 -8.33 -0.54
CA LEU A 20 -20.43 -8.06 -1.96
C LEU A 20 -21.25 -6.85 -2.44
N ASP A 21 -22.53 -6.76 -2.09
CA ASP A 21 -23.36 -5.60 -2.45
C ASP A 21 -22.80 -4.29 -1.86
N VAL A 22 -22.32 -4.30 -0.62
CA VAL A 22 -21.66 -3.16 0.01
C VAL A 22 -20.36 -2.78 -0.73
N LEU A 23 -19.52 -3.75 -1.07
CA LEU A 23 -18.27 -3.52 -1.82
C LEU A 23 -18.53 -2.84 -3.17
N LEU A 24 -19.58 -3.26 -3.88
CA LEU A 24 -19.92 -2.78 -5.22
C LEU A 24 -20.59 -1.39 -5.25
N ARG A 25 -20.96 -0.86 -4.10
CA ARG A 25 -21.66 0.44 -4.00
C ARG A 25 -20.70 1.60 -3.87
N GLU A 26 -20.41 2.26 -4.98
CA GLU A 26 -19.52 3.44 -5.03
C GLU A 26 -20.08 4.66 -4.28
N ASP A 27 -21.39 4.70 -4.02
CA ASP A 27 -22.05 5.75 -3.23
C ASP A 27 -21.82 5.64 -1.72
N LEU A 28 -21.26 4.51 -1.25
CA LEU A 28 -20.91 4.31 0.15
C LEU A 28 -19.52 4.86 0.50
N PRO A 29 -19.34 5.30 1.76
CA PRO A 29 -18.03 5.72 2.26
C PRO A 29 -16.97 4.63 2.08
N TYR A 30 -15.74 5.04 1.75
CA TYR A 30 -14.63 4.12 1.47
C TYR A 30 -14.38 3.10 2.59
N HIS A 31 -14.43 3.53 3.88
CA HIS A 31 -14.20 2.65 5.01
C HIS A 31 -15.21 1.49 5.08
N GLN A 32 -16.49 1.72 4.72
CA GLN A 32 -17.49 0.63 4.71
C GLN A 32 -17.22 -0.38 3.60
N ARG A 33 -16.73 0.10 2.45
CA ARG A 33 -16.33 -0.75 1.34
C ARG A 33 -15.07 -1.53 1.67
N LEU A 34 -14.12 -0.91 2.39
CA LEU A 34 -12.91 -1.56 2.88
C LEU A 34 -13.23 -2.69 3.88
N GLU A 35 -14.13 -2.46 4.84
CA GLU A 35 -14.59 -3.52 5.75
C GLU A 35 -15.23 -4.70 5.00
N ALA A 36 -16.00 -4.41 3.94
CA ALA A 36 -16.59 -5.46 3.10
C ALA A 36 -15.53 -6.21 2.29
N TYR A 37 -14.52 -5.50 1.77
CA TYR A 37 -13.37 -6.08 1.09
C TYR A 37 -12.59 -7.02 2.01
N GLU A 38 -12.19 -6.57 3.20
CA GLU A 38 -11.47 -7.37 4.19
C GLU A 38 -12.27 -8.63 4.58
N TYR A 39 -13.57 -8.48 4.78
CA TYR A 39 -14.46 -9.61 5.09
C TYR A 39 -14.46 -10.67 3.98
N LEU A 40 -14.54 -10.24 2.71
CA LEU A 40 -14.58 -11.14 1.55
C LEU A 40 -13.20 -11.73 1.23
N LEU A 41 -12.11 -11.01 1.53
CA LEU A 41 -10.74 -11.48 1.31
C LEU A 41 -10.41 -12.70 2.17
N GLU A 42 -11.00 -12.82 3.38
CA GLU A 42 -10.76 -13.99 4.24
C GLU A 42 -11.34 -15.28 3.65
N ASP A 43 -12.55 -15.24 3.10
CA ASP A 43 -13.21 -16.36 2.45
C ASP A 43 -14.45 -15.88 1.66
N CYS A 44 -14.48 -16.16 0.36
CA CYS A 44 -15.66 -15.89 -0.48
C CYS A 44 -16.00 -17.05 -1.43
N GLU A 45 -15.44 -18.26 -1.20
CA GLU A 45 -15.67 -19.44 -2.07
C GLU A 45 -17.16 -19.70 -2.34
N PRO A 46 -18.10 -19.59 -1.36
CA PRO A 46 -19.53 -19.83 -1.61
C PRO A 46 -20.22 -18.87 -2.59
N ILE A 47 -19.60 -17.70 -2.86
CA ILE A 47 -20.14 -16.66 -3.79
C ILE A 47 -19.18 -16.38 -4.95
N LEU A 48 -18.19 -17.23 -5.18
CA LEU A 48 -17.15 -17.01 -6.18
C LEU A 48 -17.73 -16.79 -7.58
N GLU A 49 -18.71 -17.60 -7.99
CA GLU A 49 -19.39 -17.45 -9.28
C GLU A 49 -20.14 -16.11 -9.39
N ASP A 50 -20.81 -15.69 -8.30
CA ASP A 50 -21.51 -14.39 -8.24
C ASP A 50 -20.53 -13.22 -8.42
N MET A 51 -19.30 -13.34 -7.92
CA MET A 51 -18.21 -12.35 -8.08
C MET A 51 -17.62 -12.39 -9.49
N ILE A 52 -17.36 -13.57 -10.04
CA ILE A 52 -16.81 -13.75 -11.40
C ILE A 52 -17.73 -13.09 -12.44
N ASP A 53 -19.04 -13.19 -12.29
CA ASP A 53 -20.01 -12.56 -13.17
C ASP A 53 -19.92 -11.02 -13.20
N LYS A 54 -19.26 -10.42 -12.20
CA LYS A 54 -19.08 -8.96 -12.10
C LYS A 54 -17.79 -8.44 -12.76
N ILE A 55 -16.81 -9.31 -13.05
CA ILE A 55 -15.48 -8.93 -13.54
C ILE A 55 -15.53 -7.90 -14.68
N TYR A 56 -16.41 -8.11 -15.67
CA TYR A 56 -16.46 -7.28 -16.87
C TYR A 56 -17.47 -6.13 -16.77
N THR A 57 -18.11 -5.96 -15.61
CA THR A 57 -19.12 -4.90 -15.40
C THR A 57 -18.62 -3.78 -14.51
N LEU A 58 -17.43 -3.94 -13.95
CA LEU A 58 -16.83 -3.01 -12.99
C LEU A 58 -15.57 -2.39 -13.57
N ASP A 59 -15.28 -1.17 -13.14
CA ASP A 59 -14.08 -0.41 -13.47
C ASP A 59 -13.55 0.29 -12.22
N GLY A 60 -12.42 0.98 -12.35
CA GLY A 60 -11.84 1.80 -11.30
C GLY A 60 -11.52 1.01 -10.03
N GLU A 61 -11.63 1.67 -8.88
CA GLU A 61 -11.23 1.13 -7.58
C GLU A 61 -12.05 -0.11 -7.17
N THR A 62 -13.36 -0.10 -7.44
CA THR A 62 -14.23 -1.25 -7.13
C THR A 62 -13.83 -2.50 -7.90
N GLY A 63 -13.50 -2.32 -9.19
CA GLY A 63 -12.99 -3.41 -10.02
C GLY A 63 -11.65 -3.95 -9.54
N LYS A 64 -10.74 -3.08 -9.09
CA LYS A 64 -9.44 -3.48 -8.51
C LYS A 64 -9.66 -4.33 -7.25
N MET A 65 -10.42 -3.84 -6.28
CA MET A 65 -10.73 -4.57 -5.04
C MET A 65 -11.33 -5.94 -5.33
N LEU A 66 -12.27 -6.03 -6.28
CA LEU A 66 -12.85 -7.33 -6.68
C LEU A 66 -11.79 -8.26 -7.25
N MET A 67 -10.91 -7.76 -8.14
CA MET A 67 -9.89 -8.57 -8.78
C MET A 67 -8.81 -9.03 -7.81
N GLU A 68 -8.45 -8.24 -6.81
CA GLU A 68 -7.52 -8.64 -5.73
C GLU A 68 -8.09 -9.81 -4.93
N ILE A 69 -9.37 -9.77 -4.53
CA ILE A 69 -10.02 -10.90 -3.85
C ILE A 69 -10.03 -12.14 -4.75
N LEU A 70 -10.44 -11.99 -6.01
CA LEU A 70 -10.56 -13.11 -6.94
C LEU A 70 -9.20 -13.74 -7.26
N ALA A 71 -8.10 -12.98 -7.26
CA ALA A 71 -6.76 -13.47 -7.54
C ALA A 71 -6.27 -14.53 -6.54
N GLU A 72 -6.85 -14.60 -5.35
CA GLU A 72 -6.56 -15.65 -4.37
C GLU A 72 -7.09 -17.03 -4.80
N TYR A 73 -8.10 -17.09 -5.69
CA TYR A 73 -8.74 -18.32 -6.17
C TYR A 73 -8.10 -18.81 -7.47
N LYS A 74 -6.90 -19.39 -7.35
CA LYS A 74 -6.05 -19.80 -8.47
C LYS A 74 -6.67 -20.92 -9.32
N GLY A 75 -6.23 -20.99 -10.58
CA GLY A 75 -6.64 -22.05 -11.51
C GLY A 75 -8.00 -21.82 -12.20
N ASN A 76 -8.71 -20.72 -11.92
CA ASN A 76 -9.94 -20.37 -12.62
C ASN A 76 -9.63 -19.51 -13.85
N LYS A 77 -9.93 -20.06 -15.03
CA LYS A 77 -9.65 -19.37 -16.30
C LYS A 77 -10.37 -18.03 -16.46
N ALA A 78 -11.58 -17.88 -15.92
CA ALA A 78 -12.32 -16.62 -16.00
C ALA A 78 -11.66 -15.52 -15.19
N ILE A 79 -11.13 -15.86 -13.99
CA ILE A 79 -10.36 -14.93 -13.16
C ILE A 79 -9.07 -14.52 -13.88
N PHE A 80 -8.29 -15.48 -14.40
CA PHE A 80 -7.08 -15.18 -15.16
C PHE A 80 -7.36 -14.21 -16.31
N MET A 81 -8.39 -14.50 -17.11
CA MET A 81 -8.78 -13.62 -18.22
C MET A 81 -9.26 -12.24 -17.74
N GLY A 82 -9.86 -12.18 -16.56
CA GLY A 82 -10.20 -10.93 -15.89
C GLY A 82 -8.95 -10.11 -15.57
N LEU A 83 -7.96 -10.69 -14.91
CA LEU A 83 -6.67 -10.05 -14.61
C LEU A 83 -6.00 -9.50 -15.89
N VAL A 84 -5.96 -10.32 -16.93
CA VAL A 84 -5.44 -9.89 -18.25
C VAL A 84 -6.24 -8.71 -18.82
N SER A 85 -7.58 -8.76 -18.74
CA SER A 85 -8.43 -7.67 -19.22
C SER A 85 -8.15 -6.35 -18.51
N TYR A 86 -7.98 -6.39 -17.19
CA TYR A 86 -7.65 -5.21 -16.40
C TYR A 86 -6.23 -4.68 -16.67
N LEU A 87 -5.24 -5.56 -16.86
CA LEU A 87 -3.90 -5.16 -17.32
C LEU A 87 -3.99 -4.34 -18.61
N TYR A 88 -4.76 -4.81 -19.59
CA TYR A 88 -4.92 -4.12 -20.89
C TYR A 88 -5.75 -2.84 -20.82
N LYS A 89 -6.48 -2.58 -19.73
CA LYS A 89 -7.09 -1.25 -19.49
C LYS A 89 -6.02 -0.18 -19.18
N GLY A 90 -4.87 -0.57 -18.65
CA GLY A 90 -3.74 0.33 -18.36
C GLY A 90 -3.95 1.28 -17.17
N GLU A 91 -4.98 1.06 -16.34
CA GLU A 91 -5.28 1.95 -15.20
C GLU A 91 -4.33 1.75 -14.02
N ASP A 92 -3.82 0.52 -13.82
CA ASP A 92 -2.89 0.16 -12.75
C ASP A 92 -2.05 -1.06 -13.18
N VAL A 93 -1.15 -0.81 -14.11
CA VAL A 93 -0.32 -1.85 -14.73
C VAL A 93 0.52 -2.58 -13.69
N ALA A 94 1.09 -1.87 -12.73
CA ALA A 94 1.92 -2.45 -11.68
C ALA A 94 1.15 -3.45 -10.81
N LEU A 95 -0.07 -3.09 -10.38
CA LEU A 95 -0.94 -3.97 -9.60
C LEU A 95 -1.28 -5.24 -10.40
N PHE A 96 -1.78 -5.08 -11.64
CA PHE A 96 -2.25 -6.24 -12.41
C PHE A 96 -1.10 -7.13 -12.90
N ALA A 97 0.07 -6.58 -13.17
CA ALA A 97 1.28 -7.39 -13.43
C ALA A 97 1.61 -8.28 -12.22
N ARG A 98 1.66 -7.70 -11.01
CA ARG A 98 1.89 -8.43 -9.76
C ARG A 98 0.83 -9.50 -9.51
N LEU A 99 -0.46 -9.18 -9.68
CA LEU A 99 -1.54 -10.15 -9.50
C LEU A 99 -1.46 -11.31 -10.50
N ILE A 100 -1.07 -11.07 -11.76
CA ILE A 100 -0.86 -12.13 -12.76
C ILE A 100 0.32 -13.02 -12.36
N GLY A 101 1.44 -12.43 -11.90
CA GLY A 101 2.58 -13.19 -11.39
C GLY A 101 2.18 -14.09 -10.22
N ALA A 102 1.58 -13.50 -9.18
CA ALA A 102 1.12 -14.22 -7.99
C ALA A 102 0.04 -15.26 -8.30
N TYR A 103 -0.79 -15.05 -9.31
CA TYR A 103 -1.80 -16.02 -9.76
C TYR A 103 -1.20 -17.34 -10.22
N GLY A 104 -0.01 -17.29 -10.85
CA GLY A 104 0.80 -18.47 -11.13
C GLY A 104 0.38 -19.24 -12.38
N ASP A 105 -0.38 -18.66 -13.30
CA ASP A 105 -0.66 -19.29 -14.60
C ASP A 105 0.47 -18.98 -15.58
N GLU A 106 1.16 -20.03 -16.09
CA GLU A 106 2.30 -19.87 -17.02
C GLU A 106 1.95 -19.10 -18.30
N GLN A 107 0.68 -19.05 -18.71
CA GLN A 107 0.23 -18.22 -19.82
C GLN A 107 0.46 -16.72 -19.56
N GLY A 108 0.59 -16.33 -18.29
CA GLY A 108 0.93 -14.97 -17.88
C GLY A 108 2.26 -14.48 -18.45
N ILE A 109 3.25 -15.36 -18.64
CA ILE A 109 4.57 -15.01 -19.21
C ILE A 109 4.42 -14.34 -20.58
N GLU A 110 3.69 -15.00 -21.47
CA GLU A 110 3.48 -14.50 -22.84
C GLU A 110 2.63 -13.23 -22.85
N VAL A 111 1.59 -13.19 -22.00
CA VAL A 111 0.71 -12.02 -21.86
C VAL A 111 1.50 -10.80 -21.41
N LEU A 112 2.30 -10.92 -20.33
CA LEU A 112 3.05 -9.80 -19.76
C LEU A 112 4.14 -9.30 -20.73
N LYS A 113 4.85 -10.21 -21.41
CA LYS A 113 5.84 -9.85 -22.42
C LYS A 113 5.21 -9.10 -23.60
N THR A 114 4.13 -9.67 -24.16
CA THR A 114 3.40 -9.03 -25.27
C THR A 114 2.83 -7.67 -24.87
N PHE A 115 2.32 -7.55 -23.64
CA PHE A 115 1.86 -6.27 -23.12
C PHE A 115 3.01 -5.25 -23.07
N CYS A 116 4.15 -5.62 -22.47
CA CYS A 116 5.32 -4.75 -22.34
C CYS A 116 5.90 -4.31 -23.70
N GLU A 117 5.82 -5.15 -24.75
CA GLU A 117 6.27 -4.81 -26.11
C GLU A 117 5.38 -3.76 -26.79
N ASN A 118 4.11 -3.68 -26.42
CA ASN A 118 3.11 -2.82 -27.05
C ASN A 118 2.67 -1.63 -26.18
N TYR A 119 3.19 -1.55 -24.98
CA TYR A 119 2.93 -0.49 -24.01
C TYR A 119 4.25 0.19 -23.62
N GLU A 120 4.21 1.47 -23.33
CA GLU A 120 5.37 2.22 -22.84
C GLU A 120 5.29 2.36 -21.31
N PRO A 121 5.73 1.35 -20.53
CA PRO A 121 5.66 1.40 -19.09
C PRO A 121 6.64 2.43 -18.53
N ASN A 122 6.27 3.09 -17.44
CA ASN A 122 7.24 3.76 -16.60
C ASN A 122 8.16 2.74 -15.90
N TYR A 123 9.23 3.21 -15.24
CA TYR A 123 10.21 2.31 -14.64
C TYR A 123 9.60 1.39 -13.56
N ASN A 124 8.66 1.87 -12.74
CA ASN A 124 8.00 1.06 -11.73
C ASN A 124 7.13 -0.04 -12.36
N GLU A 125 6.32 0.30 -13.34
CA GLU A 125 5.51 -0.68 -14.08
C GLU A 125 6.37 -1.74 -14.78
N TYR A 126 7.47 -1.31 -15.38
CA TYR A 126 8.43 -2.22 -16.03
C TYR A 126 9.02 -3.21 -15.02
N MET A 127 9.38 -2.74 -13.82
CA MET A 127 9.92 -3.61 -12.78
C MET A 127 8.89 -4.63 -12.30
N GLU A 128 7.62 -4.24 -12.15
CA GLU A 128 6.56 -5.17 -11.77
C GLU A 128 6.24 -6.18 -12.88
N LEU A 129 6.22 -5.75 -14.15
CA LEU A 129 6.08 -6.66 -15.30
C LEU A 129 7.21 -7.70 -15.34
N ARG A 130 8.45 -7.24 -15.15
CA ARG A 130 9.61 -8.11 -15.09
C ARG A 130 9.53 -9.09 -13.92
N ASN A 131 9.27 -8.61 -12.70
CA ASN A 131 9.17 -9.44 -11.50
C ASN A 131 8.10 -10.51 -11.68
N ALA A 132 6.94 -10.16 -12.24
CA ALA A 132 5.85 -11.10 -12.49
C ALA A 132 6.24 -12.20 -13.50
N VAL A 133 6.97 -11.86 -14.57
CA VAL A 133 7.47 -12.87 -15.53
C VAL A 133 8.49 -13.79 -14.87
N GLU A 134 9.42 -13.25 -14.07
CA GLU A 134 10.42 -14.02 -13.34
C GLU A 134 9.76 -14.93 -12.26
N GLU A 135 8.72 -14.45 -11.57
CA GLU A 135 7.94 -15.23 -10.60
C GLU A 135 7.23 -16.43 -11.26
N LEU A 136 6.74 -16.25 -12.48
CA LEU A 136 6.16 -17.32 -13.30
C LEU A 136 7.20 -18.28 -13.88
N GLY A 137 8.50 -18.04 -13.64
CA GLY A 137 9.60 -18.86 -14.14
C GLY A 137 10.03 -18.54 -15.58
N GLY A 138 9.60 -17.42 -16.12
CA GLY A 138 10.00 -16.94 -17.43
C GLY A 138 11.27 -16.10 -17.39
N ASP A 139 11.94 -15.98 -18.54
CA ASP A 139 13.05 -15.02 -18.72
C ASP A 139 12.48 -13.69 -19.25
N PHE A 140 12.93 -12.57 -18.67
CA PHE A 140 12.54 -11.24 -19.11
C PHE A 140 13.74 -10.52 -19.76
N ASP A 141 13.84 -10.60 -21.06
CA ASP A 141 14.94 -10.09 -21.87
C ASP A 141 14.64 -8.75 -22.59
N LEU A 142 13.47 -8.19 -22.35
CA LEU A 142 13.06 -6.90 -22.90
C LEU A 142 13.89 -5.78 -22.27
N LYS A 143 14.48 -4.94 -23.11
CA LYS A 143 15.30 -3.80 -22.68
C LYS A 143 14.60 -2.52 -23.05
N GLN A 144 14.43 -1.65 -22.06
CA GLN A 144 13.91 -0.32 -22.25
C GLN A 144 14.86 0.72 -21.67
N ASP A 145 14.87 1.91 -22.26
CA ASP A 145 15.64 3.04 -21.76
C ASP A 145 14.76 3.91 -20.85
N PHE A 146 15.17 4.06 -19.61
CA PHE A 146 14.49 4.86 -18.59
C PHE A 146 15.29 6.09 -18.19
N SER A 147 16.26 6.53 -19.03
CA SER A 147 17.10 7.69 -18.70
C SER A 147 16.31 8.97 -18.43
N ASP A 148 15.13 9.09 -19.00
CA ASP A 148 14.23 10.23 -18.82
C ASP A 148 13.15 9.99 -17.73
N ASP A 149 13.04 8.77 -17.16
CA ASP A 149 12.08 8.46 -16.09
C ASP A 149 12.53 9.07 -14.76
N PRO A 150 11.73 9.92 -14.11
CA PRO A 150 12.13 10.61 -12.87
C PRO A 150 12.44 9.65 -11.72
N PHE A 151 11.69 8.55 -11.59
CA PHE A 151 11.89 7.58 -10.54
C PHE A 151 13.18 6.78 -10.75
N TYR A 152 13.45 6.36 -11.99
CA TYR A 152 14.72 5.73 -12.36
C TYR A 152 15.90 6.64 -12.07
N ARG A 153 15.85 7.91 -12.50
CA ARG A 153 16.89 8.91 -12.27
C ARG A 153 17.17 9.09 -10.78
N PHE A 154 16.12 9.24 -9.98
CA PHE A 154 16.23 9.33 -8.52
C PHE A 154 16.93 8.09 -7.93
N LEU A 155 16.49 6.87 -8.27
CA LEU A 155 17.09 5.63 -7.77
C LEU A 155 18.57 5.45 -8.18
N LYS A 156 18.97 5.98 -9.34
CA LYS A 156 20.35 5.91 -9.84
C LYS A 156 21.22 7.09 -9.39
N GLY A 157 20.66 8.05 -8.68
CA GLY A 157 21.38 9.26 -8.27
C GLY A 157 21.83 10.10 -9.47
N LEU A 158 21.04 10.08 -10.57
CA LEU A 158 21.38 10.78 -11.81
C LEU A 158 20.92 12.24 -11.79
N ASP A 159 20.03 12.59 -10.87
CA ASP A 159 19.67 13.98 -10.66
C ASP A 159 20.79 14.65 -9.87
N GLU A 160 21.44 15.65 -10.49
CA GLU A 160 22.33 16.54 -9.76
C GLU A 160 21.45 17.26 -8.72
N VAL A 161 21.56 16.84 -7.48
CA VAL A 161 20.91 17.53 -6.37
C VAL A 161 21.68 18.84 -6.19
N ASP A 162 21.22 19.91 -6.83
CA ASP A 162 21.62 21.23 -6.40
C ASP A 162 21.30 21.34 -4.91
N ASP A 163 22.31 21.60 -4.10
CA ASP A 163 22.27 21.59 -2.63
C ASP A 163 21.23 22.58 -2.03
N GLU A 164 20.62 23.42 -2.87
CA GLU A 164 19.54 24.36 -2.52
C GLU A 164 18.12 23.82 -2.74
N SER A 165 17.94 22.64 -3.39
CA SER A 165 16.60 22.07 -3.63
C SER A 165 16.49 20.61 -3.14
N ARG A 166 16.89 20.35 -1.91
CA ARG A 166 16.65 19.06 -1.23
C ARG A 166 15.19 18.81 -0.87
N GLN A 167 14.27 19.19 -1.74
CA GLN A 167 12.90 18.71 -1.64
C GLN A 167 12.79 17.41 -2.41
N SER A 168 12.86 16.28 -1.70
CA SER A 168 12.57 14.97 -2.23
C SER A 168 11.20 14.99 -2.93
N PRO A 169 11.03 14.37 -4.12
CA PRO A 169 9.71 14.20 -4.72
C PRO A 169 8.71 13.52 -3.77
N PHE A 170 9.20 12.79 -2.77
CA PHE A 170 8.40 12.21 -1.69
C PHE A 170 7.93 13.26 -0.67
N GLU A 171 8.67 14.33 -0.41
CA GLU A 171 8.22 15.39 0.52
C GLU A 171 6.96 16.10 0.01
N ASP A 172 6.86 16.32 -1.30
CA ASP A 172 5.66 16.92 -1.88
C ASP A 172 4.46 15.96 -1.82
N TYR A 173 4.69 14.66 -1.95
CA TYR A 173 3.65 13.64 -1.78
C TYR A 173 3.17 13.59 -0.32
N PHE A 174 4.06 13.61 0.65
CA PHE A 174 3.71 13.65 2.07
C PHE A 174 3.07 14.97 2.48
N LYS A 175 3.58 16.13 2.00
CA LYS A 175 2.97 17.45 2.25
C LYS A 175 1.56 17.60 1.65
N GLN A 176 1.25 16.92 0.56
CA GLN A 176 -0.10 16.95 -0.02
C GLN A 176 -1.09 16.07 0.75
N ASN A 177 -0.62 14.99 1.35
CA ASN A 177 -1.47 14.05 2.10
C ASN A 177 -1.56 14.36 3.60
N HIS A 178 -0.63 15.15 4.15
CA HIS A 178 -0.68 15.65 5.53
C HIS A 178 -1.02 17.14 5.53
N LYS A 179 -2.24 17.49 5.14
CA LYS A 179 -2.78 18.82 5.46
C LYS A 179 -3.21 18.83 6.92
N HIS A 180 -2.24 18.98 7.82
CA HIS A 180 -2.57 19.47 9.15
C HIS A 180 -3.20 20.85 8.99
N SER A 181 -4.42 21.01 9.47
CA SER A 181 -5.05 22.31 9.57
C SER A 181 -4.13 23.20 10.39
N ARG A 182 -3.85 24.37 9.88
CA ARG A 182 -3.00 25.40 10.50
C ARG A 182 -3.58 25.96 11.82
N ASP A 183 -4.63 25.33 12.33
CA ASP A 183 -5.43 25.76 13.49
C ASP A 183 -5.23 24.83 14.72
N GLY A 184 -4.09 24.09 14.79
CA GLY A 184 -3.55 23.57 16.06
C GLY A 184 -4.37 22.48 16.79
N GLU A 185 -5.38 21.91 16.20
CA GLU A 185 -6.11 20.78 16.79
C GLU A 185 -5.72 19.49 16.03
N CYS A 186 -4.77 18.74 16.58
CA CYS A 186 -4.57 17.34 16.17
C CYS A 186 -5.72 16.52 16.77
N ASP A 187 -6.47 15.81 15.93
CA ASP A 187 -7.44 14.82 16.41
C ASP A 187 -6.71 13.68 17.13
N ASP A 188 -7.35 13.07 18.15
CA ASP A 188 -6.80 12.06 19.05
C ASP A 188 -6.24 10.78 18.37
N ASP A 189 -6.34 10.67 17.02
CA ASP A 189 -5.86 9.56 16.20
C ASP A 189 -4.65 9.93 15.31
N CYS A 190 -3.91 10.99 15.62
CA CYS A 190 -2.75 11.40 14.84
C CYS A 190 -1.52 10.57 15.20
N ASP A 191 -1.17 9.58 14.36
CA ASP A 191 0.09 8.82 14.42
C ASP A 191 1.31 9.67 13.98
N CYS A 192 1.46 10.87 14.54
CA CYS A 192 2.61 11.73 14.29
C CYS A 192 3.79 11.27 15.15
N GLU A 193 4.40 10.13 14.85
CA GLU A 193 5.46 9.61 15.73
C GLU A 193 6.81 10.34 15.58
N ASP A 194 7.13 11.14 14.52
CA ASP A 194 8.52 11.61 14.38
C ASP A 194 8.76 13.04 13.85
N ASP A 195 7.76 13.82 13.41
CA ASP A 195 8.03 15.16 12.83
C ASP A 195 6.99 16.21 13.24
N CYS A 196 6.71 16.35 14.53
CA CYS A 196 5.90 17.47 15.01
C CYS A 196 6.79 18.72 15.12
N ASP A 197 6.80 19.58 14.08
CA ASP A 197 7.37 20.94 14.13
C ASP A 197 6.47 21.85 15.00
N CYS A 198 6.32 21.50 16.27
CA CYS A 198 5.71 22.39 17.25
C CYS A 198 6.76 23.46 17.61
N GLU A 199 6.49 24.70 17.31
CA GLU A 199 7.31 25.82 17.79
C GLU A 199 7.36 25.76 19.34
N GLU A 200 8.52 25.98 19.93
CA GLU A 200 9.02 25.60 21.24
C GLU A 200 8.19 25.99 22.49
N ASP A 201 7.06 26.69 22.37
CA ASP A 201 6.37 27.29 23.51
C ASP A 201 5.01 26.66 23.90
N ASP A 202 4.40 25.76 23.06
CA ASP A 202 3.04 25.23 23.32
C ASP A 202 2.84 23.76 22.94
N CYS A 203 3.84 22.88 23.09
CA CYS A 203 3.67 21.45 22.85
C CYS A 203 3.02 20.73 24.05
N ASP A 204 1.69 20.56 24.03
CA ASP A 204 0.93 19.78 25.01
C ASP A 204 0.87 18.30 24.55
N CYS A 205 2.04 17.68 24.32
CA CYS A 205 2.12 16.28 23.87
C CYS A 205 1.93 15.26 24.99
N GLY A 206 1.24 15.58 26.07
CA GLY A 206 0.72 14.60 27.04
C GLY A 206 1.72 13.68 27.74
N TYR A 207 3.03 13.85 27.56
CA TYR A 207 4.06 13.14 28.30
C TYR A 207 4.40 13.89 29.58
N ASP A 208 3.62 13.65 30.62
CA ASP A 208 3.72 14.28 31.94
C ASP A 208 5.01 13.96 32.72
N GLU A 209 5.99 13.25 32.16
CA GLU A 209 7.23 12.90 32.86
C GLU A 209 8.49 12.88 31.97
N CYS A 210 8.76 13.96 31.21
CA CYS A 210 10.09 14.16 30.70
C CYS A 210 10.86 15.08 31.66
N HIS A 211 11.65 14.51 32.59
CA HIS A 211 12.45 15.22 33.59
C HIS A 211 13.83 15.66 33.07
N CYS A 212 14.00 15.90 31.79
CA CYS A 212 15.27 16.31 31.19
C CYS A 212 15.36 17.84 31.05
N HIS A 213 14.97 18.58 32.06
CA HIS A 213 15.12 20.05 32.10
C HIS A 213 16.16 20.45 33.10
N ASP A 214 17.43 20.13 32.86
CA ASP A 214 18.53 20.98 33.30
C ASP A 214 19.82 20.55 32.62
N GLU A 215 20.62 21.53 32.25
CA GLU A 215 21.85 21.48 31.47
C GLU A 215 22.90 20.53 32.12
N GLY A 216 23.13 19.32 31.52
CA GLY A 216 24.20 18.44 32.01
C GLY A 216 24.27 17.07 31.31
N ASP A 217 25.45 16.73 30.91
CA ASP A 217 25.98 15.55 30.17
C ASP A 217 25.14 14.26 30.21
N CYS A 218 24.56 13.88 29.07
CA CYS A 218 24.10 12.51 28.85
C CYS A 218 25.27 11.66 28.34
N ASP A 219 25.50 10.49 28.93
CA ASP A 219 26.40 9.47 28.43
C ASP A 219 25.88 8.90 27.08
N ASP A 220 26.78 8.35 26.24
CA ASP A 220 26.57 7.89 24.85
C ASP A 220 25.44 6.86 24.66
N ASP A 221 24.74 6.42 25.71
CA ASP A 221 23.63 5.46 25.67
C ASP A 221 22.26 6.10 26.00
N CYS A 222 22.14 7.43 26.06
CA CYS A 222 20.87 8.10 26.32
C CYS A 222 20.06 8.21 25.02
N HIS A 223 18.88 7.62 25.00
CA HIS A 223 17.93 7.66 23.89
C HIS A 223 17.00 8.89 23.93
N CYS A 224 17.44 9.97 24.59
CA CYS A 224 16.73 11.24 24.57
C CYS A 224 16.98 11.93 23.23
N HIS A 225 15.98 12.17 22.43
CA HIS A 225 16.07 12.82 21.12
C HIS A 225 16.26 14.35 21.17
N HIS A 226 16.71 14.92 22.30
CA HIS A 226 17.02 16.34 22.40
C HIS A 226 18.52 16.58 22.37
N HIS A 227 18.97 17.41 21.44
CA HIS A 227 20.36 17.76 21.15
C HIS A 227 21.05 18.62 22.23
N ASP A 228 20.39 18.93 23.37
CA ASP A 228 20.90 19.79 24.41
C ASP A 228 20.62 19.26 25.84
N CYS A 229 21.06 18.02 26.14
CA CYS A 229 21.06 17.52 27.50
C CYS A 229 22.36 17.96 28.20
N ASN A 230 22.25 18.87 29.18
CA ASN A 230 23.36 19.23 30.07
C ASN A 230 23.34 18.37 31.36
N ASP A 231 24.49 18.05 31.85
CA ASP A 231 25.16 17.34 32.96
C ASP A 231 24.36 16.67 34.12
N ASP A 232 23.01 16.64 34.21
CA ASP A 232 22.27 16.01 35.33
C ASP A 232 21.13 15.07 34.91
N CYS A 233 21.30 14.30 33.78
CA CYS A 233 20.31 13.31 33.39
C CYS A 233 20.42 12.03 34.25
N HIS A 234 19.46 11.81 35.16
CA HIS A 234 19.34 10.58 35.97
C HIS A 234 18.52 9.51 35.22
N CYS A 235 19.04 9.01 34.09
CA CYS A 235 18.39 7.97 33.28
C CYS A 235 18.69 6.54 33.74
N HIS A 236 19.19 6.33 34.94
CA HIS A 236 19.47 5.00 35.47
C HIS A 236 18.76 4.75 36.82
N GLU A 237 17.58 4.09 36.76
CA GLU A 237 17.15 3.01 37.67
C GLU A 237 16.14 2.11 36.99
#